data_ca806c140bdfe020bacb2ed0efc9aeae
#
_entry.id   ca806c140bdfe020bacb2ed0efc9aeae
#
_cell.length_a   1.000
_cell.length_b   1.000
_cell.length_c   1.000
_cell.angle_alpha   90.00
_cell.angle_beta   90.00
_cell.angle_gamma   90.00
#
_symmetry.space_group_name_H-M   'P 1'
#
loop_
_entity.id
_entity.type
_entity.pdbx_description
1 polymer ?
#
loop_
_entity_poly.entity_id
_entity_poly.type
_entity_poly.pdbx_seq_one_letter_code
_entity_poly.pdbx_strand_id
1 'polypeptide(L)'
;MIIGVDVAKNELVIYHEQYDQLEAIPNTKVAITKXCEVYVLDGYQLSSYRKSVNIRAKTDAQDARLLARYLKNEFDELRPWTPPSPLYRQLLSLFRRRAALVQARTGLVQSWANEPLLKTAFANQINSMKRLEALVEKKIRDVLQEAGLMVQVNRCMKVEGIGFLTAARLVTSYQRGEFSGANAFIAFLGLDLRVSKSGQRDGPRRLTKRGDPEARRLLHNAAMSGSRTPAWKPFYEEQRKRGFSTTQALVMLARKMARVVFALLKNQSEYQTKAA
;
A
#
# COMPACT_ATOMS: atom_id res chain seq x y z
N MET A 1 9.80 19.51 -24.03
CA MET A 1 8.69 20.31 -23.46
C MET A 1 8.29 19.72 -22.11
N ILE A 2 8.20 20.57 -21.09
CA ILE A 2 7.79 20.15 -19.73
C ILE A 2 6.38 20.66 -19.48
N ILE A 3 5.55 19.77 -18.95
CA ILE A 3 4.15 20.07 -18.63
C ILE A 3 3.89 19.64 -17.18
N GLY A 4 3.33 20.54 -16.37
CA GLY A 4 2.82 20.21 -15.04
C GLY A 4 1.32 19.99 -15.10
N VAL A 5 0.83 18.89 -14.54
CA VAL A 5 -0.60 18.56 -14.55
C VAL A 5 -1.10 18.29 -13.16
N ASP A 6 -2.00 19.12 -12.65
CA ASP A 6 -2.74 18.84 -11.43
C ASP A 6 -4.04 18.11 -11.78
N VAL A 7 -4.30 17.00 -11.09
CA VAL A 7 -5.37 16.06 -11.48
C VAL A 7 -6.50 16.08 -10.45
N ALA A 8 -7.65 16.63 -10.83
CA ALA A 8 -8.88 16.55 -10.06
C ALA A 8 -9.84 15.51 -10.68
N LYS A 9 -10.93 15.25 -10.00
CA LYS A 9 -11.90 14.22 -10.43
C LYS A 9 -12.48 14.52 -11.81
N ASN A 10 -12.85 15.75 -12.07
CA ASN A 10 -13.57 16.14 -13.27
C ASN A 10 -12.72 16.95 -14.27
N GLU A 11 -11.57 17.44 -13.85
CA GLU A 11 -10.79 18.41 -14.59
C GLU A 11 -9.30 18.17 -14.39
N LEU A 12 -8.50 18.48 -15.42
CA LEU A 12 -7.05 18.55 -15.34
C LEU A 12 -6.65 20.01 -15.54
N VAL A 13 -5.81 20.53 -14.64
CA VAL A 13 -5.20 21.87 -14.82
C VAL A 13 -3.77 21.65 -15.31
N ILE A 14 -3.51 22.15 -16.50
CA ILE A 14 -2.26 21.92 -17.24
C ILE A 14 -1.48 23.22 -17.34
N TYR A 15 -0.20 23.18 -16.96
CA TYR A 15 0.73 24.28 -17.14
C TYR A 15 1.81 23.89 -18.15
N HIS A 16 1.93 24.67 -19.21
CA HIS A 16 2.97 24.53 -20.26
C HIS A 16 4.14 25.44 -19.92
N GLU A 17 5.22 24.86 -19.43
CA GLU A 17 6.40 25.62 -18.96
C GLU A 17 7.02 26.48 -20.09
N GLN A 18 7.06 25.96 -21.31
CA GLN A 18 7.66 26.64 -22.43
C GLN A 18 6.92 27.94 -22.84
N TYR A 19 5.62 27.97 -22.68
CA TYR A 19 4.76 29.08 -23.11
C TYR A 19 4.20 29.91 -21.95
N ASP A 20 4.49 29.54 -20.72
CA ASP A 20 3.91 30.11 -19.49
C ASP A 20 2.37 30.18 -19.57
N GLN A 21 1.75 29.11 -20.09
CA GLN A 21 0.30 29.07 -20.29
C GLN A 21 -0.35 28.05 -19.39
N LEU A 22 -1.54 28.39 -18.90
CA LEU A 22 -2.41 27.50 -18.15
C LEU A 22 -3.65 27.19 -18.97
N GLU A 23 -4.05 25.91 -18.96
CA GLU A 23 -5.33 25.51 -19.54
C GLU A 23 -6.02 24.50 -18.61
N ALA A 24 -7.32 24.41 -18.70
CA ALA A 24 -8.10 23.43 -17.98
C ALA A 24 -8.89 22.59 -19.00
N ILE A 25 -8.76 21.27 -18.87
CA ILE A 25 -9.47 20.34 -19.77
C ILE A 25 -10.25 19.31 -18.96
N PRO A 26 -11.33 18.74 -19.50
CA PRO A 26 -12.04 17.66 -18.81
C PRO A 26 -11.15 16.44 -18.60
N ASN A 27 -11.25 15.81 -17.41
CA ASN A 27 -10.50 14.58 -17.11
C ASN A 27 -11.18 13.38 -17.78
N THR A 28 -10.96 13.25 -19.10
CA THR A 28 -11.52 12.18 -19.92
C THR A 28 -10.41 11.49 -20.74
N LYS A 29 -10.67 10.25 -21.14
CA LYS A 29 -9.71 9.49 -21.95
C LYS A 29 -9.40 10.18 -23.28
N VAL A 30 -10.38 10.85 -23.86
CA VAL A 30 -10.23 11.53 -25.16
C VAL A 30 -9.26 12.73 -25.06
N ALA A 31 -9.28 13.42 -23.93
CA ALA A 31 -8.41 14.59 -23.71
C ALA A 31 -6.95 14.20 -23.46
N ILE A 32 -6.64 12.91 -23.12
CA ILE A 32 -5.30 12.45 -22.74
C ILE A 32 -4.76 11.46 -23.77
N THR A 33 -4.51 11.93 -25.00
CA THR A 33 -4.15 11.03 -26.12
C THR A 33 -2.70 11.10 -26.60
N LYS A 34 -1.81 11.82 -25.94
CA LYS A 34 -0.40 11.87 -26.36
C LYS A 34 0.54 11.16 -25.38
N UNK A 35 1.26 10.33 -25.70
CA UNK A 35 2.08 9.70 -25.00
C UNK A 35 3.11 10.55 -24.70
N CYS A 36 3.35 10.64 -23.71
CA CYS A 36 4.47 11.38 -23.14
C CYS A 36 5.04 10.57 -21.99
N GLU A 37 6.28 10.82 -21.64
CA GLU A 37 6.82 10.28 -20.39
C GLU A 37 6.13 10.96 -19.23
N VAL A 38 5.55 10.15 -18.33
CA VAL A 38 4.81 10.64 -17.17
C VAL A 38 5.63 10.42 -15.91
N TYR A 39 5.74 11.45 -15.08
CA TYR A 39 6.36 11.41 -13.76
C TYR A 39 5.30 11.73 -12.74
N VAL A 40 5.10 10.83 -11.75
CA VAL A 40 4.03 11.00 -10.75
C VAL A 40 4.64 11.42 -9.42
N LEU A 41 4.18 12.56 -8.92
CA LEU A 41 4.55 13.08 -7.62
C LEU A 41 3.40 12.89 -6.63
N ASP A 42 3.69 12.40 -5.43
CA ASP A 42 2.64 12.33 -4.42
C ASP A 42 2.42 13.69 -3.75
N GLY A 43 1.23 13.87 -3.17
CA GLY A 43 0.84 15.15 -2.55
C GLY A 43 1.76 15.57 -1.39
N TYR A 44 2.40 14.62 -0.71
CA TYR A 44 3.35 14.93 0.37
C TYR A 44 4.64 15.52 -0.22
N GLN A 45 5.15 14.93 -1.30
CA GLN A 45 6.36 15.44 -1.98
C GLN A 45 6.10 16.85 -2.51
N LEU A 46 4.96 17.07 -3.17
CA LEU A 46 4.60 18.39 -3.71
C LEU A 46 4.46 19.41 -2.57
N SER A 47 3.82 19.04 -1.46
CA SER A 47 3.68 19.91 -0.29
C SER A 47 5.04 20.27 0.33
N SER A 48 5.94 19.30 0.42
CA SER A 48 7.29 19.53 0.95
C SER A 48 8.10 20.44 0.03
N TYR A 49 8.00 20.22 -1.28
CA TYR A 49 8.68 21.07 -2.27
C TYR A 49 8.12 22.49 -2.28
N ARG A 50 6.78 22.63 -2.15
CA ARG A 50 6.15 23.98 -2.03
C ARG A 50 6.75 24.77 -0.86
N LYS A 51 6.94 24.11 0.29
CA LYS A 51 7.56 24.73 1.46
C LYS A 51 9.03 25.11 1.22
N SER A 52 9.79 24.26 0.55
CA SER A 52 11.22 24.54 0.28
C SER A 52 11.41 25.73 -0.64
N VAL A 53 10.48 25.96 -1.57
CA VAL A 53 10.53 27.13 -2.48
C VAL A 53 9.68 28.29 -1.99
N ASN A 54 9.19 28.23 -0.76
CA ASN A 54 8.48 29.31 -0.04
C ASN A 54 7.21 29.80 -0.76
N ILE A 55 6.48 28.92 -1.43
CA ILE A 55 5.20 29.24 -2.07
C ILE A 55 4.08 29.00 -1.06
N ARG A 56 3.34 30.05 -0.70
CA ARG A 56 2.26 29.98 0.29
C ARG A 56 0.91 29.60 -0.33
N ALA A 57 0.64 30.09 -1.53
CA ALA A 57 -0.65 29.84 -2.19
C ALA A 57 -0.80 28.36 -2.61
N LYS A 58 -1.99 27.84 -2.38
CA LYS A 58 -2.37 26.50 -2.83
C LYS A 58 -3.60 26.65 -3.73
N THR A 59 -3.37 26.58 -5.02
CA THR A 59 -4.39 26.51 -6.06
C THR A 59 -3.93 25.49 -7.09
N ASP A 60 -4.87 24.93 -7.84
CA ASP A 60 -4.54 23.91 -8.86
C ASP A 60 -3.58 24.50 -9.91
N ALA A 61 -3.74 25.77 -10.27
CA ALA A 61 -2.83 26.47 -11.17
C ALA A 61 -1.39 26.56 -10.59
N GLN A 62 -1.26 26.88 -9.31
CA GLN A 62 0.04 26.92 -8.64
C GLN A 62 0.64 25.52 -8.51
N ASP A 63 -0.20 24.52 -8.27
CA ASP A 63 0.27 23.13 -8.16
C ASP A 63 0.75 22.62 -9.51
N ALA A 64 0.07 22.96 -10.62
CA ALA A 64 0.54 22.61 -11.96
C ALA A 64 1.89 23.26 -12.29
N ARG A 65 2.06 24.56 -11.97
CA ARG A 65 3.36 25.27 -12.16
C ARG A 65 4.46 24.62 -11.31
N LEU A 66 4.13 24.29 -10.07
CA LEU A 66 5.09 23.71 -9.13
C LEU A 66 5.54 22.30 -9.59
N LEU A 67 4.62 21.52 -10.17
CA LEU A 67 4.92 20.19 -10.73
C LEU A 67 5.89 20.31 -11.91
N ALA A 68 5.67 21.28 -12.83
CA ALA A 68 6.59 21.52 -13.95
C ALA A 68 7.97 21.95 -13.43
N ARG A 69 8.01 22.86 -12.46
CA ARG A 69 9.26 23.30 -11.83
C ARG A 69 9.99 22.15 -11.13
N TYR A 70 9.26 21.28 -10.45
CA TYR A 70 9.83 20.10 -9.79
C TYR A 70 10.48 19.17 -10.83
N LEU A 71 9.76 18.87 -11.91
CA LEU A 71 10.28 18.00 -12.96
C LEU A 71 11.55 18.60 -13.57
N LYS A 72 11.56 19.92 -13.82
CA LYS A 72 12.73 20.60 -14.41
C LYS A 72 13.97 20.52 -13.51
N ASN A 73 13.77 20.71 -12.21
CA ASN A 73 14.90 20.81 -11.25
C ASN A 73 15.39 19.45 -10.76
N GLU A 74 14.51 18.45 -10.69
CA GLU A 74 14.81 17.14 -10.06
C GLU A 74 14.79 16.00 -11.08
N PHE A 75 14.85 16.29 -12.36
CA PHE A 75 14.67 15.32 -13.46
C PHE A 75 15.58 14.09 -13.30
N ASP A 76 16.84 14.30 -12.97
CA ASP A 76 17.84 13.23 -12.86
C ASP A 76 17.55 12.24 -11.72
N GLU A 77 16.77 12.67 -10.72
CA GLU A 77 16.39 11.84 -9.57
C GLU A 77 15.04 11.15 -9.76
N LEU A 78 14.31 11.49 -10.82
CA LEU A 78 12.98 10.96 -11.07
C LEU A 78 13.04 9.75 -12.00
N ARG A 79 12.03 8.90 -11.87
CA ARG A 79 11.85 7.76 -12.76
C ARG A 79 10.50 7.84 -13.45
N PRO A 80 10.46 7.56 -14.77
CA PRO A 80 9.17 7.56 -15.47
C PRO A 80 8.19 6.58 -14.83
N TRP A 81 6.96 7.03 -14.72
CA TRP A 81 5.87 6.21 -14.18
C TRP A 81 5.43 5.21 -15.24
N THR A 82 5.37 3.95 -14.85
CA THR A 82 4.81 2.90 -15.71
C THR A 82 3.41 2.53 -15.20
N PRO A 83 2.43 2.44 -16.10
CA PRO A 83 1.08 2.09 -15.66
C PRO A 83 1.04 0.68 -15.08
N PRO A 84 0.31 0.48 -13.97
CA PRO A 84 0.13 -0.87 -13.44
C PRO A 84 -0.57 -1.78 -14.46
N SER A 85 -0.21 -3.05 -14.46
CA SER A 85 -0.85 -4.03 -15.34
C SER A 85 -2.36 -4.11 -15.08
N PRO A 86 -3.17 -4.51 -16.07
CA PRO A 86 -4.60 -4.73 -15.85
C PRO A 86 -4.87 -5.71 -14.70
N LEU A 87 -4.10 -6.79 -14.62
CA LEU A 87 -4.20 -7.78 -13.54
C LEU A 87 -3.99 -7.13 -12.16
N TYR A 88 -2.92 -6.31 -12.03
CA TYR A 88 -2.64 -5.62 -10.77
C TYR A 88 -3.82 -4.72 -10.37
N ARG A 89 -4.35 -3.95 -11.34
CA ARG A 89 -5.47 -3.04 -11.08
C ARG A 89 -6.73 -3.80 -10.65
N GLN A 90 -7.03 -4.93 -11.32
CA GLN A 90 -8.17 -5.79 -10.99
C GLN A 90 -8.07 -6.33 -9.57
N LEU A 91 -6.93 -6.95 -9.23
CA LEU A 91 -6.69 -7.50 -7.89
C LEU A 91 -6.76 -6.39 -6.82
N LEU A 92 -6.11 -5.26 -7.08
CA LEU A 92 -6.12 -4.13 -6.13
C LEU A 92 -7.54 -3.62 -5.89
N SER A 93 -8.37 -3.56 -6.93
CA SER A 93 -9.77 -3.16 -6.83
C SER A 93 -10.55 -4.14 -5.91
N LEU A 94 -10.38 -5.45 -6.12
CA LEU A 94 -11.04 -6.46 -5.28
C LEU A 94 -10.59 -6.35 -3.80
N PHE A 95 -9.29 -6.18 -3.55
CA PHE A 95 -8.79 -5.99 -2.19
C PHE A 95 -9.38 -4.75 -1.52
N ARG A 96 -9.46 -3.63 -2.25
CA ARG A 96 -10.02 -2.38 -1.73
C ARG A 96 -11.50 -2.55 -1.37
N ARG A 97 -12.28 -3.21 -2.23
CA ARG A 97 -13.70 -3.47 -1.97
C ARG A 97 -13.90 -4.38 -0.76
N ARG A 98 -13.07 -5.44 -0.66
CA ARG A 98 -13.11 -6.32 0.50
C ARG A 98 -12.75 -5.55 1.79
N ALA A 99 -11.74 -4.70 1.76
CA ALA A 99 -11.34 -3.90 2.92
C ALA A 99 -12.49 -2.97 3.36
N ALA A 100 -13.18 -2.33 2.41
CA ALA A 100 -14.32 -1.46 2.69
C ALA A 100 -15.47 -2.25 3.35
N LEU A 101 -15.76 -3.46 2.85
CA LEU A 101 -16.79 -4.34 3.44
C LEU A 101 -16.43 -4.71 4.90
N VAL A 102 -15.19 -5.12 5.12
CA VAL A 102 -14.71 -5.49 6.47
C VAL A 102 -14.80 -4.29 7.41
N GLN A 103 -14.40 -3.11 6.95
CA GLN A 103 -14.45 -1.88 7.75
C GLN A 103 -15.90 -1.53 8.11
N ALA A 104 -16.81 -1.56 7.13
CA ALA A 104 -18.24 -1.26 7.34
C ALA A 104 -18.85 -2.27 8.33
N ARG A 105 -18.61 -3.56 8.11
CA ARG A 105 -19.13 -4.62 9.00
C ARG A 105 -18.60 -4.44 10.43
N THR A 106 -17.32 -4.14 10.58
CA THR A 106 -16.71 -3.97 11.90
C THR A 106 -17.33 -2.77 12.64
N GLY A 107 -17.50 -1.66 11.92
CA GLY A 107 -18.15 -0.47 12.48
C GLY A 107 -19.59 -0.74 12.91
N LEU A 108 -20.35 -1.47 12.07
CA LEU A 108 -21.71 -1.85 12.41
C LEU A 108 -21.76 -2.75 13.65
N VAL A 109 -20.90 -3.77 13.71
CA VAL A 109 -20.84 -4.66 14.88
C VAL A 109 -20.52 -3.88 16.15
N GLN A 110 -19.57 -2.96 16.10
CA GLN A 110 -19.19 -2.14 17.25
C GLN A 110 -20.32 -1.20 17.69
N SER A 111 -21.02 -0.58 16.74
CA SER A 111 -22.11 0.36 17.07
C SER A 111 -23.35 -0.32 17.65
N TRP A 112 -23.57 -1.61 17.34
CA TRP A 112 -24.74 -2.38 17.80
C TRP A 112 -24.42 -3.35 18.92
N ALA A 113 -23.22 -3.31 19.50
CA ALA A 113 -22.77 -4.32 20.47
C ALA A 113 -23.72 -4.50 21.66
N ASN A 114 -24.38 -3.42 22.10
CA ASN A 114 -25.24 -3.43 23.29
C ASN A 114 -26.70 -3.12 22.95
N GLU A 115 -27.12 -3.23 21.69
CA GLU A 115 -28.50 -2.93 21.27
C GLU A 115 -29.29 -4.23 21.06
N PRO A 116 -30.28 -4.52 21.94
CA PRO A 116 -31.07 -5.75 21.81
C PRO A 116 -32.18 -5.68 20.76
N LEU A 117 -32.64 -4.47 20.44
CA LEU A 117 -33.70 -4.28 19.43
C LEU A 117 -33.17 -4.64 18.06
N LEU A 118 -33.98 -5.27 17.26
CA LEU A 118 -33.65 -5.65 15.88
C LEU A 118 -32.48 -6.65 15.78
N LYS A 119 -32.18 -7.39 16.85
CA LYS A 119 -31.05 -8.33 16.91
C LYS A 119 -31.01 -9.29 15.73
N THR A 120 -32.17 -9.88 15.36
CA THR A 120 -32.27 -10.84 14.25
C THR A 120 -31.99 -10.17 12.91
N ALA A 121 -32.61 -9.00 12.66
CA ALA A 121 -32.41 -8.25 11.41
C ALA A 121 -30.94 -7.85 11.27
N PHE A 122 -30.32 -7.39 12.36
CA PHE A 122 -28.90 -7.01 12.37
C PHE A 122 -28.00 -8.23 12.08
N ALA A 123 -28.27 -9.38 12.72
CA ALA A 123 -27.50 -10.62 12.49
C ALA A 123 -27.59 -11.04 11.01
N ASN A 124 -28.78 -10.94 10.40
CA ASN A 124 -28.99 -11.26 8.99
C ASN A 124 -28.15 -10.33 8.09
N GLN A 125 -28.12 -9.04 8.39
CA GLN A 125 -27.31 -8.08 7.66
C GLN A 125 -25.82 -8.39 7.77
N ILE A 126 -25.32 -8.67 8.98
CA ILE A 126 -23.92 -9.03 9.20
C ILE A 126 -23.55 -10.31 8.42
N ASN A 127 -24.45 -11.31 8.43
CA ASN A 127 -24.22 -12.57 7.71
C ASN A 127 -24.21 -12.33 6.18
N SER A 128 -25.06 -11.42 5.68
CA SER A 128 -25.04 -11.04 4.27
C SER A 128 -23.69 -10.39 3.89
N MET A 129 -23.19 -9.49 4.73
CA MET A 129 -21.88 -8.86 4.50
C MET A 129 -20.75 -9.91 4.51
N LYS A 130 -20.77 -10.88 5.43
CA LYS A 130 -19.79 -11.98 5.48
C LYS A 130 -19.83 -12.82 4.19
N ARG A 131 -21.03 -13.12 3.67
CA ARG A 131 -21.17 -13.85 2.39
C ARG A 131 -20.55 -13.06 1.24
N LEU A 132 -20.78 -11.75 1.20
CA LEU A 132 -20.18 -10.90 0.17
C LEU A 132 -18.64 -10.83 0.30
N GLU A 133 -18.12 -10.74 1.53
CA GLU A 133 -16.66 -10.80 1.78
C GLU A 133 -16.07 -12.11 1.24
N ALA A 134 -16.74 -13.25 1.49
CA ALA A 134 -16.31 -14.56 1.01
C ALA A 134 -16.36 -14.64 -0.52
N LEU A 135 -17.40 -14.05 -1.14
CA LEU A 135 -17.50 -14.00 -2.60
C LEU A 135 -16.34 -13.19 -3.21
N VAL A 136 -16.02 -12.03 -2.63
CA VAL A 136 -14.88 -11.22 -3.11
C VAL A 136 -13.57 -12.00 -2.93
N GLU A 137 -13.40 -12.70 -1.81
CA GLU A 137 -12.21 -13.55 -1.58
C GLU A 137 -12.12 -14.65 -2.62
N LYS A 138 -13.24 -15.30 -2.93
CA LYS A 138 -13.29 -16.31 -4.01
C LYS A 138 -12.86 -15.69 -5.34
N LYS A 139 -13.37 -14.49 -5.68
CA LYS A 139 -13.00 -13.81 -6.94
C LYS A 139 -11.51 -13.45 -6.98
N ILE A 140 -10.91 -13.07 -5.83
CA ILE A 140 -9.46 -12.87 -5.76
C ILE A 140 -8.73 -14.18 -6.10
N ARG A 141 -9.19 -15.30 -5.54
CA ARG A 141 -8.61 -16.62 -5.80
C ARG A 141 -8.74 -17.00 -7.28
N ASP A 142 -9.92 -16.81 -7.86
CA ASP A 142 -10.19 -17.14 -9.27
C ASP A 142 -9.23 -16.36 -10.19
N VAL A 143 -9.11 -15.03 -9.99
CA VAL A 143 -8.23 -14.15 -10.77
C VAL A 143 -6.76 -14.59 -10.64
N LEU A 144 -6.33 -14.94 -9.42
CA LEU A 144 -4.95 -15.40 -9.17
C LEU A 144 -4.70 -16.78 -9.85
N GLN A 145 -5.71 -17.64 -9.85
CA GLN A 145 -5.63 -18.96 -10.51
C GLN A 145 -5.52 -18.79 -12.03
N GLU A 146 -6.37 -17.97 -12.62
CA GLU A 146 -6.35 -17.65 -14.06
C GLU A 146 -5.01 -17.03 -14.50
N ALA A 147 -4.41 -16.24 -13.63
CA ALA A 147 -3.12 -15.60 -13.88
C ALA A 147 -1.90 -16.52 -13.62
N GLY A 148 -2.12 -17.76 -13.14
CA GLY A 148 -1.03 -18.67 -12.80
C GLY A 148 -0.26 -18.30 -11.55
N LEU A 149 -0.79 -17.40 -10.72
CA LEU A 149 -0.08 -16.88 -9.54
C LEU A 149 -0.34 -17.68 -8.26
N MET A 150 -1.23 -18.67 -8.31
CA MET A 150 -1.55 -19.47 -7.11
C MET A 150 -0.35 -20.26 -6.59
N VAL A 151 0.58 -20.65 -7.45
CA VAL A 151 1.83 -21.31 -7.02
C VAL A 151 2.62 -20.39 -6.07
N GLN A 152 2.74 -19.10 -6.44
CA GLN A 152 3.42 -18.10 -5.61
C GLN A 152 2.67 -17.86 -4.29
N VAL A 153 1.34 -17.79 -4.37
CA VAL A 153 0.49 -17.61 -3.18
C VAL A 153 0.68 -18.79 -2.21
N ASN A 154 0.59 -20.02 -2.73
CA ASN A 154 0.74 -21.23 -1.92
C ASN A 154 2.14 -21.29 -1.27
N ARG A 155 3.18 -20.90 -2.02
CA ARG A 155 4.54 -20.79 -1.48
C ARG A 155 4.62 -19.84 -0.29
N CYS A 156 4.00 -18.67 -0.42
CA CYS A 156 3.96 -17.67 0.66
C CYS A 156 3.15 -18.13 1.87
N MET A 157 2.09 -18.90 1.65
CA MET A 157 1.24 -19.43 2.73
C MET A 157 1.97 -20.46 3.60
N LYS A 158 3.11 -20.99 3.16
CA LYS A 158 3.93 -21.89 3.99
C LYS A 158 4.61 -21.15 5.15
N VAL A 159 4.70 -19.82 5.07
CA VAL A 159 5.25 -18.99 6.16
C VAL A 159 4.19 -18.93 7.27
N GLU A 160 4.54 -19.40 8.47
CA GLU A 160 3.60 -19.48 9.59
C GLU A 160 3.03 -18.10 9.92
N GLY A 161 1.72 -18.05 10.08
CA GLY A 161 0.98 -16.81 10.33
C GLY A 161 0.47 -16.13 9.06
N ILE A 162 0.98 -16.50 7.88
CA ILE A 162 0.54 -15.92 6.59
C ILE A 162 -0.59 -16.77 6.01
N GLY A 163 -1.81 -16.25 6.09
CA GLY A 163 -2.98 -16.86 5.44
C GLY A 163 -3.15 -16.37 4.00
N PHE A 164 -4.14 -16.93 3.32
CA PHE A 164 -4.41 -16.71 1.90
C PHE A 164 -4.44 -15.21 1.53
N LEU A 165 -5.22 -14.40 2.25
CA LEU A 165 -5.38 -12.98 1.90
C LEU A 165 -4.07 -12.22 2.00
N THR A 166 -3.26 -12.50 3.04
CA THR A 166 -1.96 -11.86 3.20
C THR A 166 -1.01 -12.27 2.08
N ALA A 167 -0.93 -13.59 1.79
CA ALA A 167 -0.10 -14.12 0.70
C ALA A 167 -0.52 -13.52 -0.64
N ALA A 168 -1.81 -13.56 -0.95
CA ALA A 168 -2.38 -13.03 -2.20
C ALA A 168 -2.09 -11.53 -2.35
N ARG A 169 -2.22 -10.74 -1.25
CA ARG A 169 -1.94 -9.30 -1.29
C ARG A 169 -0.46 -9.03 -1.52
N LEU A 170 0.44 -9.81 -0.90
CA LEU A 170 1.88 -9.65 -1.08
C LEU A 170 2.33 -10.05 -2.50
N VAL A 171 1.77 -11.15 -3.02
CA VAL A 171 2.02 -11.55 -4.42
C VAL A 171 1.52 -10.46 -5.38
N THR A 172 0.30 -9.93 -5.14
CA THR A 172 -0.22 -8.82 -5.93
C THR A 172 0.73 -7.61 -5.87
N SER A 173 1.20 -7.25 -4.67
CA SER A 173 2.15 -6.13 -4.51
C SER A 173 3.45 -6.37 -5.28
N TYR A 174 3.94 -7.61 -5.28
CA TYR A 174 5.15 -7.99 -6.00
C TYR A 174 4.99 -7.84 -7.52
N GLN A 175 3.77 -8.07 -8.05
CA GLN A 175 3.45 -7.90 -9.48
C GLN A 175 3.39 -6.43 -9.93
N ARG A 176 3.56 -5.46 -9.01
CA ARG A 176 3.54 -4.03 -9.39
C ARG A 176 4.72 -3.66 -10.29
N GLY A 177 5.86 -4.32 -10.11
CA GLY A 177 7.05 -4.04 -10.89
C GLY A 177 8.30 -4.64 -10.26
N GLU A 178 9.43 -4.32 -10.82
CA GLU A 178 10.71 -4.79 -10.30
C GLU A 178 11.14 -4.00 -9.07
N PHE A 179 11.61 -4.72 -8.08
CA PHE A 179 12.14 -4.13 -6.85
C PHE A 179 13.65 -4.41 -6.77
N SER A 180 14.43 -3.37 -6.53
CA SER A 180 15.89 -3.49 -6.38
C SER A 180 16.29 -4.40 -5.22
N GLY A 181 15.39 -4.58 -4.23
CA GLY A 181 15.65 -5.47 -3.10
C GLY A 181 14.52 -5.47 -2.09
N ALA A 182 14.69 -6.24 -1.04
CA ALA A 182 13.69 -6.35 0.03
C ALA A 182 13.36 -5.02 0.68
N ASN A 183 14.33 -4.10 0.79
CA ASN A 183 14.07 -2.79 1.39
C ASN A 183 13.14 -1.95 0.50
N ALA A 184 13.31 -2.01 -0.83
CA ALA A 184 12.40 -1.32 -1.76
C ALA A 184 10.97 -1.88 -1.66
N PHE A 185 10.84 -3.22 -1.52
CA PHE A 185 9.53 -3.85 -1.33
C PHE A 185 8.90 -3.43 0.00
N ILE A 186 9.68 -3.39 1.10
CA ILE A 186 9.21 -2.92 2.42
C ILE A 186 8.75 -1.45 2.34
N ALA A 187 9.50 -0.61 1.63
CA ALA A 187 9.11 0.80 1.41
C ALA A 187 7.81 0.91 0.61
N PHE A 188 7.68 0.10 -0.44
CA PHE A 188 6.44 0.05 -1.24
C PHE A 188 5.22 -0.32 -0.39
N LEU A 189 5.39 -1.21 0.59
CA LEU A 189 4.32 -1.58 1.53
C LEU A 189 4.07 -0.50 2.58
N GLY A 190 4.93 0.53 2.67
CA GLY A 190 4.83 1.59 3.68
C GLY A 190 5.23 1.13 5.07
N LEU A 191 6.11 0.14 5.12
CA LEU A 191 6.65 -0.43 6.37
C LEU A 191 8.10 0.01 6.64
N ASP A 192 8.65 0.90 5.82
CA ASP A 192 9.96 1.51 6.05
C ASP A 192 9.89 2.53 7.20
N LEU A 193 11.05 2.85 7.75
CA LEU A 193 11.14 3.72 8.92
C LEU A 193 11.58 5.12 8.51
N ARG A 194 10.86 6.11 9.00
CA ARG A 194 11.33 7.49 8.99
C ARG A 194 12.19 7.69 10.23
N VAL A 195 13.43 8.14 10.01
CA VAL A 195 14.37 8.48 11.07
C VAL A 195 14.44 10.00 11.15
N SER A 196 14.34 10.53 12.35
CA SER A 196 14.51 11.97 12.61
C SER A 196 15.68 12.10 13.57
N LYS A 197 16.81 12.57 13.06
CA LYS A 197 18.01 12.84 13.84
C LYS A 197 18.43 14.29 13.61
N SER A 198 18.69 15.01 14.66
CA SER A 198 19.27 16.35 14.58
C SER A 198 20.28 16.52 15.72
N GLY A 199 21.54 16.62 15.37
CA GLY A 199 22.62 16.71 16.35
C GLY A 199 22.61 15.53 17.33
N GLN A 200 22.53 15.84 18.61
CA GLN A 200 22.53 14.82 19.68
C GLN A 200 21.14 14.21 19.94
N ARG A 201 20.09 14.67 19.21
CA ARG A 201 18.71 14.23 19.49
C ARG A 201 18.28 13.12 18.54
N ASP A 202 18.13 11.91 19.07
CA ASP A 202 17.55 10.76 18.35
C ASP A 202 16.03 10.76 18.57
N GLY A 203 15.29 11.19 17.55
CA GLY A 203 13.83 11.15 17.59
C GLY A 203 13.29 9.73 17.43
N PRO A 204 12.05 9.48 17.85
CA PRO A 204 11.46 8.14 17.75
C PRO A 204 11.30 7.72 16.29
N ARG A 205 11.71 6.50 16.01
CA ARG A 205 11.55 5.90 14.68
C ARG A 205 10.09 5.57 14.44
N ARG A 206 9.52 6.04 13.34
CA ARG A 206 8.12 5.82 12.97
C ARG A 206 8.02 5.26 11.56
N LEU A 207 6.97 4.48 11.30
CA LEU A 207 6.70 4.01 9.94
C LEU A 207 6.35 5.21 9.04
N THR A 208 6.82 5.18 7.80
CA THR A 208 6.44 6.20 6.80
C THR A 208 4.95 6.13 6.47
N LYS A 209 4.39 4.92 6.45
CA LYS A 209 3.01 4.61 6.06
C LYS A 209 2.71 5.03 4.60
N ARG A 210 3.74 5.30 3.80
CA ARG A 210 3.62 5.63 2.37
C ARG A 210 3.46 4.34 1.56
N GLY A 211 2.26 3.81 1.55
CA GLY A 211 1.96 2.54 0.87
C GLY A 211 0.56 2.09 1.22
N ASP A 212 0.18 0.92 0.74
CA ASP A 212 -1.18 0.40 0.88
C ASP A 212 -1.50 0.06 2.34
N PRO A 213 -2.48 0.74 2.96
CA PRO A 213 -2.88 0.43 4.34
C PRO A 213 -3.43 -0.99 4.50
N GLU A 214 -4.08 -1.55 3.48
CA GLU A 214 -4.63 -2.91 3.55
C GLU A 214 -3.51 -3.95 3.60
N ALA A 215 -2.43 -3.77 2.84
CA ALA A 215 -1.27 -4.66 2.91
C ALA A 215 -0.66 -4.63 4.33
N ARG A 216 -0.54 -3.43 4.93
CA ARG A 216 -0.03 -3.31 6.30
C ARG A 216 -0.94 -3.97 7.33
N ARG A 217 -2.27 -3.79 7.18
CA ARG A 217 -3.26 -4.40 8.07
C ARG A 217 -3.19 -5.93 8.01
N LEU A 218 -3.12 -6.49 6.80
CA LEU A 218 -3.03 -7.94 6.60
C LEU A 218 -1.72 -8.50 7.18
N LEU A 219 -0.61 -7.80 6.96
CA LEU A 219 0.69 -8.19 7.52
C LEU A 219 0.71 -8.09 9.05
N HIS A 220 0.04 -7.09 9.62
CA HIS A 220 -0.08 -6.97 11.07
C HIS A 220 -0.86 -8.15 11.65
N ASN A 221 -1.97 -8.53 11.00
CA ASN A 221 -2.75 -9.71 11.41
C ASN A 221 -1.92 -11.00 11.29
N ALA A 222 -1.15 -11.14 10.21
CA ALA A 222 -0.24 -12.27 10.02
C ALA A 222 0.81 -12.32 11.14
N ALA A 223 1.35 -11.17 11.52
CA ALA A 223 2.32 -11.09 12.62
C ALA A 223 1.68 -11.44 13.97
N MET A 224 0.43 -11.01 14.21
CA MET A 224 -0.30 -11.40 15.43
C MET A 224 -0.48 -12.91 15.51
N SER A 225 -0.85 -13.55 14.41
CA SER A 225 -0.98 -15.01 14.34
C SER A 225 0.38 -15.69 14.48
N GLY A 226 1.36 -15.22 13.70
CA GLY A 226 2.71 -15.77 13.67
C GLY A 226 3.44 -15.66 15.01
N SER A 227 3.22 -14.58 15.77
CA SER A 227 3.90 -14.38 17.06
C SER A 227 3.64 -15.50 18.09
N ARG A 228 2.62 -16.32 17.81
CA ARG A 228 2.26 -17.46 18.67
C ARG A 228 2.83 -18.79 18.18
N THR A 229 3.41 -18.81 16.96
CA THR A 229 3.95 -20.04 16.38
C THR A 229 5.38 -20.28 16.84
N PRO A 230 5.82 -21.56 16.90
CA PRO A 230 7.22 -21.85 17.27
C PRO A 230 8.26 -21.12 16.42
N ALA A 231 7.98 -20.91 15.12
CA ALA A 231 8.92 -20.25 14.22
C ALA A 231 9.16 -18.78 14.54
N TRP A 232 8.16 -18.06 15.02
CA TRP A 232 8.25 -16.61 15.18
C TRP A 232 8.18 -16.14 16.62
N LYS A 233 7.68 -16.97 17.54
CA LYS A 233 7.54 -16.64 18.96
C LYS A 233 8.89 -16.19 19.57
N PRO A 234 10.02 -16.89 19.35
CA PRO A 234 11.29 -16.45 19.92
C PRO A 234 11.69 -15.04 19.46
N PHE A 235 11.52 -14.73 18.19
CA PHE A 235 11.81 -13.38 17.66
C PHE A 235 10.91 -12.34 18.34
N TYR A 236 9.61 -12.63 18.44
CA TYR A 236 8.66 -11.69 19.03
C TYR A 236 9.00 -11.42 20.49
N GLU A 237 9.25 -12.48 21.27
CA GLU A 237 9.59 -12.38 22.70
C GLU A 237 10.89 -11.62 22.92
N GLU A 238 11.89 -11.85 22.06
CA GLU A 238 13.14 -11.10 22.12
C GLU A 238 12.91 -9.60 21.99
N GLN A 239 12.06 -9.18 21.03
CA GLN A 239 11.76 -7.76 20.88
C GLN A 239 11.02 -7.22 22.12
N ARG A 240 10.12 -8.00 22.71
CA ARG A 240 9.44 -7.60 23.93
C ARG A 240 10.42 -7.46 25.12
N LYS A 241 11.38 -8.39 25.25
CA LYS A 241 12.44 -8.32 26.28
C LYS A 241 13.34 -7.08 26.08
N ARG A 242 13.53 -6.63 24.85
CA ARG A 242 14.28 -5.40 24.53
C ARG A 242 13.49 -4.12 24.84
N GLY A 243 12.28 -4.22 25.39
CA GLY A 243 11.45 -3.07 25.81
C GLY A 243 10.51 -2.51 24.75
N PHE A 244 10.44 -3.11 23.56
CA PHE A 244 9.49 -2.65 22.54
C PHE A 244 8.06 -2.99 22.93
N SER A 245 7.11 -2.08 22.67
CA SER A 245 5.70 -2.34 22.92
C SER A 245 5.20 -3.49 22.05
N THR A 246 4.05 -4.07 22.41
CA THR A 246 3.39 -5.13 21.64
C THR A 246 3.26 -4.74 20.16
N THR A 247 2.74 -3.54 19.90
CA THR A 247 2.56 -3.06 18.52
C THR A 247 3.90 -2.92 17.79
N GLN A 248 4.92 -2.40 18.44
CA GLN A 248 6.25 -2.26 17.83
C GLN A 248 6.85 -3.63 17.48
N ALA A 249 6.78 -4.59 18.42
CA ALA A 249 7.29 -5.95 18.19
C ALA A 249 6.55 -6.64 17.05
N LEU A 250 5.21 -6.49 16.98
CA LEU A 250 4.41 -7.05 15.88
C LEU A 250 4.75 -6.40 14.53
N VAL A 251 4.99 -5.08 14.50
CA VAL A 251 5.41 -4.39 13.27
C VAL A 251 6.80 -4.88 12.82
N MET A 252 7.71 -5.09 13.77
CA MET A 252 9.05 -5.64 13.45
C MET A 252 8.93 -7.05 12.87
N LEU A 253 8.05 -7.88 13.44
CA LEU A 253 7.77 -9.21 12.92
C LEU A 253 7.13 -9.14 11.53
N ALA A 254 6.13 -8.28 11.33
CA ALA A 254 5.48 -8.07 10.03
C ALA A 254 6.51 -7.72 8.94
N ARG A 255 7.46 -6.83 9.26
CA ARG A 255 8.54 -6.45 8.34
C ARG A 255 9.46 -7.64 8.03
N LYS A 256 9.77 -8.47 9.05
CA LYS A 256 10.58 -9.67 8.85
C LYS A 256 9.86 -10.69 7.97
N MET A 257 8.57 -10.94 8.22
CA MET A 257 7.73 -11.83 7.39
C MET A 257 7.67 -11.32 5.94
N ALA A 258 7.50 -10.02 5.73
CA ALA A 258 7.46 -9.44 4.37
C ALA A 258 8.80 -9.62 3.64
N ARG A 259 9.93 -9.54 4.36
CA ARG A 259 11.26 -9.82 3.77
C ARG A 259 11.40 -11.29 3.35
N VAL A 260 10.92 -12.20 4.20
CA VAL A 260 10.93 -13.63 3.87
C VAL A 260 10.09 -13.89 2.62
N VAL A 261 8.86 -13.33 2.58
CA VAL A 261 8.00 -13.47 1.39
C VAL A 261 8.69 -12.90 0.15
N PHE A 262 9.31 -11.73 0.25
CA PHE A 262 10.05 -11.14 -0.88
C PHE A 262 11.14 -12.11 -1.38
N ALA A 263 11.91 -12.70 -0.47
CA ALA A 263 12.97 -13.66 -0.84
C ALA A 263 12.40 -14.90 -1.54
N LEU A 264 11.29 -15.44 -1.02
CA LEU A 264 10.61 -16.59 -1.63
C LEU A 264 10.12 -16.28 -3.06
N LEU A 265 9.56 -15.08 -3.25
CA LEU A 265 9.05 -14.65 -4.57
C LEU A 265 10.20 -14.40 -5.55
N LYS A 266 11.26 -13.70 -5.09
CA LYS A 266 12.40 -13.33 -5.93
C LYS A 266 13.20 -14.56 -6.36
N ASN A 267 13.49 -15.47 -5.42
CA ASN A 267 14.34 -16.63 -5.66
C ASN A 267 13.55 -17.86 -6.13
N GLN A 268 12.23 -17.77 -6.13
CA GLN A 268 11.32 -18.90 -6.41
C GLN A 268 11.60 -20.13 -5.55
N SER A 269 12.12 -19.90 -4.34
CA SER A 269 12.52 -20.94 -3.39
C SER A 269 11.35 -21.34 -2.48
N GLU A 270 11.48 -22.52 -1.83
CA GLU A 270 10.49 -22.98 -0.86
C GLU A 270 10.86 -22.49 0.56
N TYR A 271 9.84 -22.24 1.36
CA TYR A 271 10.05 -21.81 2.74
C TYR A 271 10.53 -23.00 3.59
N GLN A 272 11.60 -22.78 4.31
CA GLN A 272 12.14 -23.74 5.27
C GLN A 272 12.08 -23.10 6.65
N THR A 273 11.35 -23.73 7.56
CA THR A 273 11.35 -23.32 8.97
C THR A 273 12.74 -23.66 9.53
N LYS A 274 13.38 -22.68 10.16
CA LYS A 274 14.59 -23.01 10.91
C LYS A 274 14.20 -24.00 12.00
N ALA A 275 14.76 -25.19 11.97
CA ALA A 275 14.65 -26.11 13.08
C ALA A 275 15.17 -25.40 14.34
N ALA A 276 14.44 -25.52 15.43
CA ALA A 276 14.78 -24.90 16.70
C ALA A 276 16.07 -25.53 17.28
#